data_0fdc0b90aa4a7536d0a4d7c72b542461
#
_entry.id   0fdc0b90aa4a7536d0a4d7c72b542461
#
_cell.length_a   1.000
_cell.length_b   1.000
_cell.length_c   1.000
_cell.angle_alpha   90.00
_cell.angle_beta   90.00
_cell.angle_gamma   90.00
#
_symmetry.space_group_name_H-M   'P 1'
#
loop_
_entity.id
_entity.type
_entity.pdbx_description
1 polymer ?
#
loop_
_entity_poly.entity_id
_entity_poly.type
_entity_poly.pdbx_seq_one_letter_code
_entity_poly.pdbx_strand_id
1 'polypeptide(L)'
;GLCFAFMFLLFPIFAITVWKNKEAKDFYLPATISLMAVSCYAVDALLNFPAERTAMQTMLAISAALVWLPLGSLKTIKRTAIKNWAIPLYVLVALTLIIPSIYIAKLTYDSLKVQKYVMGEIDADPKMALDEVKEGLPSIPNLSTSTLPIPALIARYEFRDKHYDEALRLLRESDGVNPNLHYNDFIRTAVFASLQKYDSVAYYAKKAFYNWPRATSYYKNVIFAAAKQKDTIEIQKAFNVYNKYRPSGEAWNQYLLGMYEVKNGTDPHLISLLDSAIRTYPSDSALFKNIINI
;
A
#
# COMPACT_ATOMS: atom_id res chain seq x y z
N GLY A 1 15.06 -13.09 -4.37
CA GLY A 1 14.68 -14.44 -3.99
C GLY A 1 15.85 -15.41 -3.85
N LEU A 2 16.39 -15.97 -4.95
CA LEU A 2 17.43 -17.03 -4.95
C LEU A 2 18.74 -16.64 -4.25
N CYS A 3 19.26 -15.43 -4.49
CA CYS A 3 20.48 -14.95 -3.82
C CYS A 3 20.28 -14.84 -2.30
N PHE A 4 19.11 -14.47 -1.86
CA PHE A 4 18.77 -14.35 -0.44
C PHE A 4 18.69 -15.75 0.21
N ALA A 5 18.01 -16.69 -0.44
CA ALA A 5 17.97 -18.09 0.02
C ALA A 5 19.36 -18.72 0.08
N PHE A 6 20.21 -18.48 -0.91
CA PHE A 6 21.59 -18.96 -0.93
C PHE A 6 22.42 -18.38 0.22
N MET A 7 22.26 -17.12 0.53
CA MET A 7 22.91 -16.48 1.67
C MET A 7 22.54 -17.16 2.98
N PHE A 8 21.25 -17.48 3.22
CA PHE A 8 20.82 -18.19 4.42
C PHE A 8 21.39 -19.61 4.54
N LEU A 9 21.61 -20.31 3.43
CA LEU A 9 22.23 -21.63 3.43
C LEU A 9 23.71 -21.60 3.82
N LEU A 10 24.43 -20.50 3.55
CA LEU A 10 25.84 -20.36 3.89
C LEU A 10 26.06 -20.21 5.43
N PHE A 11 25.15 -19.58 6.16
CA PHE A 11 25.32 -19.35 7.60
C PHE A 11 25.46 -20.64 8.43
N PRO A 12 24.59 -21.66 8.31
CA PRO A 12 24.77 -22.91 9.01
C PRO A 12 26.08 -23.61 8.65
N ILE A 13 26.48 -23.54 7.38
CA ILE A 13 27.73 -24.14 6.92
C ILE A 13 28.95 -23.50 7.63
N PHE A 14 28.94 -22.14 7.71
CA PHE A 14 30.01 -21.42 8.41
C PHE A 14 30.00 -21.68 9.90
N ALA A 15 28.86 -21.70 10.57
CA ALA A 15 28.73 -21.98 11.98
C ALA A 15 29.24 -23.41 12.31
N ILE A 16 28.86 -24.40 11.51
CA ILE A 16 29.34 -25.78 11.66
C ILE A 16 30.86 -25.86 11.45
N THR A 17 31.44 -25.12 10.51
CA THR A 17 32.86 -25.06 10.26
C THR A 17 33.63 -24.50 11.49
N VAL A 18 33.10 -23.44 12.11
CA VAL A 18 33.64 -22.86 13.33
C VAL A 18 33.60 -23.88 14.48
N TRP A 19 32.44 -24.53 14.72
CA TRP A 19 32.28 -25.50 15.81
C TRP A 19 33.12 -26.76 15.65
N LYS A 20 33.40 -27.20 14.43
CA LYS A 20 34.29 -28.35 14.19
C LYS A 20 35.76 -28.03 14.40
N ASN A 21 36.14 -26.76 14.47
CA ASN A 21 37.51 -26.34 14.60
C ASN A 21 37.88 -26.07 16.09
N LYS A 22 38.70 -26.95 16.68
CA LYS A 22 39.13 -26.84 18.10
C LYS A 22 39.92 -25.57 18.40
N GLU A 23 40.57 -24.96 17.40
CA GLU A 23 41.31 -23.69 17.53
C GLU A 23 40.37 -22.46 17.58
N ALA A 24 39.09 -22.64 17.25
CA ALA A 24 38.10 -21.58 17.17
C ALA A 24 37.19 -21.51 18.41
N LYS A 25 37.59 -22.06 19.55
CA LYS A 25 36.75 -22.15 20.78
C LYS A 25 36.23 -20.78 21.23
N ASP A 26 37.06 -19.74 21.16
CA ASP A 26 36.69 -18.38 21.57
C ASP A 26 35.60 -17.77 20.69
N PHE A 27 35.38 -18.34 19.50
CA PHE A 27 34.36 -17.89 18.55
C PHE A 27 33.08 -18.72 18.54
N TYR A 28 32.98 -19.78 19.38
CA TYR A 28 31.79 -20.63 19.43
C TYR A 28 30.55 -19.85 19.87
N LEU A 29 30.68 -19.04 20.91
CA LEU A 29 29.57 -18.23 21.40
C LEU A 29 29.12 -17.15 20.38
N PRO A 30 30.01 -16.33 19.82
CA PRO A 30 29.63 -15.39 18.75
C PRO A 30 29.00 -16.08 17.54
N ALA A 31 29.52 -17.22 17.08
CA ALA A 31 28.95 -17.96 15.96
C ALA A 31 27.54 -18.49 16.27
N THR A 32 27.31 -18.98 17.49
CA THR A 32 25.99 -19.44 17.92
C THR A 32 24.99 -18.30 17.98
N ILE A 33 25.35 -17.18 18.61
CA ILE A 33 24.50 -15.98 18.70
C ILE A 33 24.13 -15.48 17.29
N SER A 34 25.11 -15.40 16.39
CA SER A 34 24.90 -14.97 15.03
C SER A 34 23.99 -15.91 14.24
N LEU A 35 24.14 -17.23 14.40
CA LEU A 35 23.26 -18.21 13.77
C LEU A 35 21.82 -18.07 14.28
N MET A 36 21.64 -17.88 15.59
CA MET A 36 20.31 -17.63 16.17
C MET A 36 19.70 -16.34 15.61
N ALA A 37 20.46 -15.24 15.56
CA ALA A 37 19.99 -13.96 15.02
C ALA A 37 19.56 -14.07 13.55
N VAL A 38 20.36 -14.77 12.73
CA VAL A 38 20.03 -15.01 11.32
C VAL A 38 18.80 -15.90 11.18
N SER A 39 18.65 -16.92 12.05
CA SER A 39 17.47 -17.79 12.04
C SER A 39 16.20 -17.02 12.42
N CYS A 40 16.26 -16.18 13.47
CA CYS A 40 15.16 -15.30 13.84
C CYS A 40 14.79 -14.33 12.71
N TYR A 41 15.80 -13.75 12.06
CA TYR A 41 15.58 -12.89 10.90
C TYR A 41 14.91 -13.66 9.75
N ALA A 42 15.31 -14.90 9.48
CA ALA A 42 14.72 -15.73 8.43
C ALA A 42 13.24 -16.01 8.69
N VAL A 43 12.88 -16.33 9.95
CA VAL A 43 11.48 -16.53 10.35
C VAL A 43 10.67 -15.23 10.21
N ASP A 44 11.21 -14.10 10.69
CA ASP A 44 10.55 -12.80 10.55
C ASP A 44 10.42 -12.39 9.08
N ALA A 45 11.40 -12.72 8.23
CA ALA A 45 11.34 -12.47 6.78
C ALA A 45 10.23 -13.23 6.07
N LEU A 46 9.87 -14.40 6.57
CA LEU A 46 8.74 -15.17 6.03
C LEU A 46 7.37 -14.61 6.44
N LEU A 47 7.29 -13.94 7.60
CA LEU A 47 6.03 -13.53 8.19
C LEU A 47 5.74 -12.02 8.03
N ASN A 48 6.76 -11.15 8.12
CA ASN A 48 6.60 -9.70 8.31
C ASN A 48 7.37 -8.82 7.31
N PHE A 49 7.99 -9.39 6.27
CA PHE A 49 8.77 -8.63 5.27
C PHE A 49 9.84 -7.68 5.88
N PRO A 50 10.74 -8.16 6.77
CA PRO A 50 11.73 -7.30 7.44
C PRO A 50 12.77 -6.71 6.49
N ALA A 51 12.82 -7.17 5.23
CA ALA A 51 13.68 -6.60 4.19
C ALA A 51 13.42 -5.10 3.94
N GLU A 52 12.24 -4.59 4.29
CA GLU A 52 11.91 -3.17 4.18
C GLU A 52 12.39 -2.34 5.37
N ARG A 53 12.86 -2.98 6.45
CA ARG A 53 13.31 -2.30 7.66
C ARG A 53 14.83 -2.19 7.68
N THR A 54 15.37 -0.99 7.49
CA THR A 54 16.82 -0.72 7.48
C THR A 54 17.53 -1.22 8.74
N ALA A 55 16.92 -1.10 9.92
CA ALA A 55 17.45 -1.61 11.16
C ALA A 55 17.66 -3.14 11.13
N MET A 56 16.71 -3.88 10.58
CA MET A 56 16.79 -5.34 10.46
C MET A 56 17.87 -5.78 9.47
N GLN A 57 18.03 -5.06 8.38
CA GLN A 57 19.12 -5.30 7.41
C GLN A 57 20.48 -5.04 8.03
N THR A 58 20.63 -3.99 8.84
CA THR A 58 21.86 -3.67 9.56
C THR A 58 22.20 -4.77 10.56
N MET A 59 21.22 -5.25 11.33
CA MET A 59 21.41 -6.38 12.26
C MET A 59 21.83 -7.66 11.54
N LEU A 60 21.23 -7.96 10.38
CA LEU A 60 21.64 -9.09 9.56
C LEU A 60 23.08 -8.94 9.07
N ALA A 61 23.49 -7.76 8.60
CA ALA A 61 24.85 -7.50 8.15
C ALA A 61 25.88 -7.66 9.29
N ILE A 62 25.59 -7.16 10.49
CA ILE A 62 26.43 -7.32 11.69
C ILE A 62 26.53 -8.82 12.06
N SER A 63 25.41 -9.54 12.07
CA SER A 63 25.40 -10.97 12.37
C SER A 63 26.20 -11.77 11.36
N ALA A 64 26.13 -11.42 10.08
CA ALA A 64 26.94 -12.00 9.01
C ALA A 64 28.43 -11.77 9.24
N ALA A 65 28.82 -10.55 9.56
CA ALA A 65 30.21 -10.18 9.83
C ALA A 65 30.76 -10.96 11.04
N LEU A 66 30.00 -11.12 12.10
CA LEU A 66 30.40 -11.86 13.29
C LEU A 66 30.65 -13.35 13.03
N VAL A 67 29.95 -13.97 12.09
CA VAL A 67 30.23 -15.36 11.67
C VAL A 67 31.45 -15.41 10.75
N TRP A 68 31.70 -14.39 9.95
CA TRP A 68 32.79 -14.37 8.95
C TRP A 68 34.17 -14.06 9.55
N LEU A 69 34.22 -13.19 10.56
CA LEU A 69 35.47 -12.75 11.19
C LEU A 69 36.35 -13.92 11.72
N PRO A 70 35.79 -14.93 12.44
CA PRO A 70 36.57 -16.05 12.92
C PRO A 70 37.21 -16.89 11.80
N LEU A 71 36.52 -17.03 10.68
CA LEU A 71 37.01 -17.82 9.53
C LEU A 71 38.32 -17.26 8.96
N GLY A 72 38.48 -15.93 8.98
CA GLY A 72 39.70 -15.28 8.53
C GLY A 72 40.93 -15.50 9.43
N SER A 73 40.73 -15.86 10.73
CA SER A 73 41.79 -16.10 11.71
C SER A 73 42.19 -17.54 11.80
N LEU A 74 41.40 -18.49 11.25
CA LEU A 74 41.70 -19.93 11.34
C LEU A 74 42.90 -20.28 10.44
N LYS A 75 43.97 -20.78 11.04
CA LYS A 75 45.19 -21.24 10.34
C LYS A 75 44.93 -22.41 9.39
N THR A 76 43.88 -23.21 9.66
CA THR A 76 43.48 -24.37 8.86
C THR A 76 42.88 -24.05 7.50
N ILE A 77 42.38 -22.80 7.29
CA ILE A 77 41.92 -22.37 5.98
C ILE A 77 43.17 -21.99 5.16
N LYS A 78 43.56 -22.84 4.24
CA LYS A 78 44.60 -22.50 3.26
C LYS A 78 44.20 -21.22 2.57
N ARG A 79 44.86 -20.11 2.88
CA ARG A 79 44.69 -18.86 2.16
C ARG A 79 45.10 -19.09 0.72
N THR A 80 44.14 -19.36 -0.13
CA THR A 80 44.40 -19.36 -1.58
C THR A 80 44.62 -17.90 -1.95
N ALA A 81 45.87 -17.56 -2.32
CA ALA A 81 46.15 -16.21 -2.81
C ALA A 81 45.22 -15.88 -3.98
N ILE A 82 44.41 -14.83 -3.81
CA ILE A 82 43.54 -14.35 -4.89
C ILE A 82 44.49 -13.92 -6.02
N LYS A 83 44.35 -14.54 -7.17
CA LYS A 83 45.14 -14.15 -8.36
C LYS A 83 44.88 -12.68 -8.66
N ASN A 84 45.94 -11.92 -8.94
CA ASN A 84 45.84 -10.47 -9.14
C ASN A 84 44.80 -10.06 -10.19
N TRP A 85 44.55 -10.90 -11.21
CA TRP A 85 43.50 -10.64 -12.22
C TRP A 85 42.05 -10.76 -11.64
N ALA A 86 41.85 -11.47 -10.55
CA ALA A 86 40.53 -11.64 -9.96
C ALA A 86 40.10 -10.39 -9.15
N ILE A 87 41.02 -9.58 -8.65
CA ILE A 87 40.74 -8.36 -7.91
C ILE A 87 39.91 -7.37 -8.76
N PRO A 88 40.31 -6.98 -9.97
CA PRO A 88 39.51 -6.08 -10.78
C PRO A 88 38.15 -6.68 -11.15
N LEU A 89 38.06 -8.01 -11.32
CA LEU A 89 36.78 -8.66 -11.56
C LEU A 89 35.82 -8.52 -10.34
N TYR A 90 36.31 -8.73 -9.11
CA TYR A 90 35.52 -8.52 -7.89
C TYR A 90 35.10 -7.07 -7.74
N VAL A 91 35.98 -6.11 -8.03
CA VAL A 91 35.67 -4.68 -8.01
C VAL A 91 34.60 -4.35 -9.04
N LEU A 92 34.73 -4.87 -10.27
CA LEU A 92 33.71 -4.67 -11.29
C LEU A 92 32.34 -5.22 -10.89
N VAL A 93 32.30 -6.44 -10.38
CA VAL A 93 31.05 -7.05 -9.87
C VAL A 93 30.47 -6.25 -8.70
N ALA A 94 31.30 -5.80 -7.77
CA ALA A 94 30.85 -4.96 -6.67
C ALA A 94 30.25 -3.62 -7.18
N LEU A 95 30.91 -2.95 -8.11
CA LEU A 95 30.44 -1.69 -8.69
C LEU A 95 29.12 -1.87 -9.48
N THR A 96 28.98 -2.97 -10.23
CA THR A 96 27.75 -3.26 -10.97
C THR A 96 26.56 -3.52 -10.05
N LEU A 97 26.78 -3.89 -8.79
CA LEU A 97 25.72 -4.06 -7.79
C LEU A 97 25.50 -2.78 -6.96
N ILE A 98 26.58 -2.10 -6.55
CA ILE A 98 26.51 -0.94 -5.66
C ILE A 98 25.91 0.27 -6.37
N ILE A 99 26.34 0.57 -7.60
CA ILE A 99 25.89 1.77 -8.32
C ILE A 99 24.37 1.75 -8.57
N PRO A 100 23.78 0.66 -9.14
CA PRO A 100 22.32 0.59 -9.27
C PRO A 100 21.59 0.63 -7.92
N SER A 101 22.16 0.03 -6.87
CA SER A 101 21.55 0.04 -5.53
C SER A 101 21.46 1.45 -4.96
N ILE A 102 22.52 2.25 -5.08
CA ILE A 102 22.54 3.67 -4.66
C ILE A 102 21.51 4.48 -5.48
N TYR A 103 21.45 4.24 -6.79
CA TYR A 103 20.49 4.93 -7.66
C TYR A 103 19.05 4.61 -7.28
N ILE A 104 18.72 3.32 -7.09
CA ILE A 104 17.36 2.90 -6.65
C ILE A 104 17.04 3.45 -5.26
N ALA A 105 18.00 3.43 -4.32
CA ALA A 105 17.80 3.99 -2.99
C ALA A 105 17.49 5.50 -3.06
N LYS A 106 18.16 6.24 -3.91
CA LYS A 106 17.88 7.67 -4.14
C LYS A 106 16.49 7.88 -4.72
N LEU A 107 16.14 7.14 -5.78
CA LEU A 107 14.79 7.21 -6.38
C LEU A 107 13.69 6.92 -5.36
N THR A 108 13.89 5.88 -4.54
CA THR A 108 12.94 5.51 -3.48
C THR A 108 12.83 6.62 -2.45
N TYR A 109 13.96 7.20 -2.02
CA TYR A 109 13.97 8.28 -1.02
C TYR A 109 13.24 9.54 -1.53
N ASP A 110 13.49 9.94 -2.78
CA ASP A 110 12.84 11.10 -3.38
C ASP A 110 11.33 10.85 -3.57
N SER A 111 10.97 9.63 -3.99
CA SER A 111 9.57 9.19 -4.08
C SER A 111 8.86 9.23 -2.73
N LEU A 112 9.50 8.79 -1.64
CA LEU A 112 8.89 8.80 -0.30
C LEU A 112 8.56 10.22 0.20
N LYS A 113 9.36 11.22 -0.18
CA LYS A 113 9.05 12.63 0.14
C LYS A 113 7.73 13.06 -0.51
N VAL A 114 7.57 12.81 -1.80
CA VAL A 114 6.34 13.16 -2.53
C VAL A 114 5.17 12.32 -2.05
N GLN A 115 5.37 11.02 -1.82
CA GLN A 115 4.32 10.15 -1.27
C GLN A 115 3.78 10.66 0.07
N LYS A 116 4.62 11.22 0.94
CA LYS A 116 4.18 11.80 2.21
C LYS A 116 3.12 12.89 2.01
N TYR A 117 3.31 13.77 1.04
CA TYR A 117 2.36 14.84 0.72
C TYR A 117 1.10 14.28 0.03
N VAL A 118 1.29 13.44 -0.98
CA VAL A 118 0.20 12.80 -1.72
C VAL A 118 -0.71 11.98 -0.81
N MET A 119 -0.13 11.25 0.17
CA MET A 119 -0.90 10.49 1.16
C MET A 119 -1.60 11.39 2.18
N GLY A 120 -1.01 12.52 2.53
CA GLY A 120 -1.66 13.54 3.38
C GLY A 120 -2.90 14.16 2.73
N GLU A 121 -2.98 14.14 1.40
CA GLU A 121 -4.09 14.66 0.61
C GLU A 121 -5.08 13.57 0.18
N ILE A 122 -4.92 12.30 0.62
CA ILE A 122 -5.68 11.17 0.05
C ILE A 122 -7.20 11.30 0.27
N ASP A 123 -7.62 11.88 1.38
CA ASP A 123 -9.02 12.11 1.74
C ASP A 123 -9.48 13.57 1.50
N ALA A 124 -8.62 14.39 0.87
CA ALA A 124 -8.87 15.80 0.58
C ALA A 124 -8.64 16.10 -0.91
N ASP A 125 -8.97 17.30 -1.35
CA ASP A 125 -8.65 17.73 -2.70
C ASP A 125 -7.13 17.82 -2.91
N PRO A 126 -6.59 17.23 -4.00
CA PRO A 126 -5.17 17.30 -4.32
C PRO A 126 -4.70 18.73 -4.53
N LYS A 127 -3.62 19.15 -3.82
CA LYS A 127 -3.08 20.53 -3.89
C LYS A 127 -1.73 20.60 -4.60
N MET A 128 -0.91 19.54 -4.48
CA MET A 128 0.41 19.49 -5.09
C MET A 128 0.30 19.67 -6.61
N ALA A 129 1.29 20.32 -7.24
CA ALA A 129 1.33 20.48 -8.68
C ALA A 129 1.51 19.12 -9.39
N LEU A 130 0.82 18.92 -10.51
CA LEU A 130 0.86 17.65 -11.25
C LEU A 130 2.29 17.30 -11.69
N ASP A 131 3.07 18.27 -12.14
CA ASP A 131 4.45 18.05 -12.58
C ASP A 131 5.35 17.59 -11.43
N GLU A 132 5.20 18.17 -10.24
CA GLU A 132 5.93 17.73 -9.03
C GLU A 132 5.57 16.28 -8.67
N VAL A 133 4.29 15.91 -8.80
CA VAL A 133 3.83 14.54 -8.55
C VAL A 133 4.43 13.57 -9.57
N LYS A 134 4.43 13.93 -10.85
CA LYS A 134 5.02 13.10 -11.92
C LYS A 134 6.52 12.92 -11.77
N GLU A 135 7.25 13.98 -11.45
CA GLU A 135 8.70 13.92 -11.24
C GLU A 135 9.07 13.14 -9.98
N GLY A 136 8.28 13.29 -8.92
CA GLY A 136 8.57 12.66 -7.63
C GLY A 136 8.03 11.26 -7.46
N LEU A 137 7.14 10.79 -8.36
CA LEU A 137 6.59 9.43 -8.33
C LEU A 137 7.09 8.62 -9.54
N PRO A 138 8.29 8.02 -9.46
CA PRO A 138 8.85 7.24 -10.55
C PRO A 138 8.08 5.94 -10.79
N SER A 139 8.27 5.32 -11.96
CA SER A 139 7.64 4.05 -12.32
C SER A 139 8.13 2.87 -11.47
N ILE A 140 9.26 3.00 -10.81
CA ILE A 140 9.85 2.01 -9.90
C ILE A 140 10.28 2.73 -8.61
N PRO A 141 9.76 2.30 -7.42
CA PRO A 141 8.74 1.26 -7.23
C PRO A 141 7.36 1.70 -7.76
N ASN A 142 6.57 0.75 -8.26
CA ASN A 142 5.23 1.01 -8.82
C ASN A 142 4.11 1.03 -7.77
N LEU A 143 4.45 0.81 -6.49
CA LEU A 143 3.56 0.86 -5.33
C LEU A 143 4.04 1.91 -4.33
N SER A 144 3.09 2.62 -3.74
CA SER A 144 3.33 3.50 -2.61
C SER A 144 3.53 2.70 -1.30
N THR A 145 3.94 3.38 -0.23
CA THR A 145 4.04 2.81 1.12
C THR A 145 2.72 2.28 1.67
N SER A 146 1.59 2.82 1.21
CA SER A 146 0.23 2.34 1.52
C SER A 146 -0.28 1.33 0.51
N THR A 147 0.59 0.75 -0.31
CA THR A 147 0.29 -0.25 -1.35
C THR A 147 -0.63 0.24 -2.47
N LEU A 148 -0.87 1.55 -2.58
CA LEU A 148 -1.60 2.13 -3.70
C LEU A 148 -0.71 2.16 -4.96
N PRO A 149 -1.25 1.82 -6.13
CA PRO A 149 -0.49 1.91 -7.39
C PRO A 149 -0.06 3.34 -7.68
N ILE A 150 1.22 3.56 -7.97
CA ILE A 150 1.75 4.88 -8.32
C ILE A 150 1.02 5.52 -9.52
N PRO A 151 0.76 4.80 -10.64
CA PRO A 151 0.00 5.39 -11.72
C PRO A 151 -1.42 5.81 -11.32
N ALA A 152 -2.07 5.10 -10.39
CA ALA A 152 -3.40 5.48 -9.90
C ALA A 152 -3.36 6.75 -9.03
N LEU A 153 -2.27 6.95 -8.27
CA LEU A 153 -2.06 8.20 -7.55
C LEU A 153 -1.88 9.38 -8.51
N ILE A 154 -1.08 9.22 -9.55
CA ILE A 154 -0.90 10.24 -10.61
C ILE A 154 -2.23 10.50 -11.32
N ALA A 155 -2.99 9.46 -11.65
CA ALA A 155 -4.31 9.58 -12.29
C ALA A 155 -5.30 10.44 -11.50
N ARG A 156 -5.19 10.48 -10.18
CA ARG A 156 -6.01 11.34 -9.33
C ARG A 156 -5.71 12.83 -9.56
N TYR A 157 -4.44 13.19 -9.78
CA TYR A 157 -4.04 14.56 -10.10
C TYR A 157 -4.40 14.93 -11.54
N GLU A 158 -4.25 14.00 -12.48
CA GLU A 158 -4.75 14.18 -13.85
C GLU A 158 -6.27 14.43 -13.88
N PHE A 159 -7.02 13.69 -13.06
CA PHE A 159 -8.46 13.90 -12.89
C PHE A 159 -8.78 15.29 -12.34
N ARG A 160 -8.06 15.77 -11.30
CA ARG A 160 -8.23 17.13 -10.77
C ARG A 160 -8.04 18.17 -11.86
N ASP A 161 -7.03 18.00 -12.71
CA ASP A 161 -6.68 18.95 -13.78
C ASP A 161 -7.52 18.72 -15.05
N LYS A 162 -8.55 17.85 -14.96
CA LYS A 162 -9.53 17.53 -16.01
C LYS A 162 -8.95 16.80 -17.23
N HIS A 163 -7.78 16.20 -17.10
CA HIS A 163 -7.17 15.37 -18.12
C HIS A 163 -7.75 13.94 -18.06
N TYR A 164 -9.05 13.80 -18.33
CA TYR A 164 -9.79 12.56 -18.09
C TYR A 164 -9.28 11.36 -18.88
N ASP A 165 -8.86 11.55 -20.12
CA ASP A 165 -8.36 10.47 -20.97
C ASP A 165 -7.04 9.93 -20.42
N GLU A 166 -6.14 10.81 -19.98
CA GLU A 166 -4.87 10.42 -19.37
C GLU A 166 -5.07 9.75 -18.02
N ALA A 167 -5.98 10.27 -17.18
CA ALA A 167 -6.36 9.61 -15.94
C ALA A 167 -6.85 8.19 -16.19
N LEU A 168 -7.74 7.98 -17.16
CA LEU A 168 -8.25 6.66 -17.53
C LEU A 168 -7.15 5.74 -18.10
N ARG A 169 -6.19 6.30 -18.85
CA ARG A 169 -5.04 5.55 -19.37
C ARG A 169 -4.17 5.00 -18.22
N LEU A 170 -3.79 5.88 -17.28
CA LEU A 170 -2.98 5.52 -16.12
C LEU A 170 -3.69 4.50 -15.21
N LEU A 171 -5.01 4.63 -15.04
CA LEU A 171 -5.80 3.66 -14.28
C LEU A 171 -5.83 2.28 -14.95
N ARG A 172 -5.88 2.20 -16.28
CA ARG A 172 -5.77 0.94 -17.02
C ARG A 172 -4.39 0.31 -16.85
N GLU A 173 -3.34 1.11 -16.94
CA GLU A 173 -1.95 0.68 -16.75
C GLU A 173 -1.70 0.09 -15.36
N SER A 174 -2.38 0.61 -14.35
CA SER A 174 -2.24 0.18 -12.96
C SER A 174 -3.16 -0.97 -12.52
N ASP A 175 -4.05 -1.46 -13.37
CA ASP A 175 -5.07 -2.48 -12.98
C ASP A 175 -4.49 -3.77 -12.42
N GLY A 176 -3.32 -4.20 -12.88
CA GLY A 176 -2.65 -5.41 -12.40
C GLY A 176 -1.76 -5.21 -11.18
N VAL A 177 -1.50 -3.97 -10.76
CA VAL A 177 -0.48 -3.68 -9.73
C VAL A 177 -0.97 -4.02 -8.32
N ASN A 178 -2.18 -3.62 -7.96
CA ASN A 178 -2.84 -4.03 -6.71
C ASN A 178 -4.37 -4.08 -6.89
N PRO A 179 -4.90 -5.15 -7.47
CA PRO A 179 -6.31 -5.25 -7.80
C PRO A 179 -7.23 -5.35 -6.57
N ASN A 180 -6.69 -5.78 -5.41
CA ASN A 180 -7.50 -6.05 -4.21
C ASN A 180 -7.97 -4.79 -3.48
N LEU A 181 -7.33 -3.64 -3.68
CA LEU A 181 -7.73 -2.38 -3.04
C LEU A 181 -8.87 -1.68 -3.76
N HIS A 182 -9.13 -2.00 -5.03
CA HIS A 182 -10.13 -1.34 -5.87
C HIS A 182 -10.02 0.20 -5.91
N TYR A 183 -8.83 0.75 -5.63
CA TYR A 183 -8.58 2.19 -5.65
C TYR A 183 -8.72 2.76 -7.07
N ASN A 184 -8.29 1.98 -8.07
CA ASN A 184 -8.49 2.35 -9.49
C ASN A 184 -9.97 2.50 -9.82
N ASP A 185 -10.81 1.59 -9.32
CA ASP A 185 -12.26 1.62 -9.56
C ASP A 185 -12.90 2.82 -8.82
N PHE A 186 -12.39 3.18 -7.65
CA PHE A 186 -12.81 4.38 -6.93
C PHE A 186 -12.52 5.68 -7.73
N ILE A 187 -11.31 5.82 -8.29
CA ILE A 187 -10.97 7.01 -9.12
C ILE A 187 -11.76 7.01 -10.43
N ARG A 188 -11.95 5.84 -11.09
CA ARG A 188 -12.79 5.72 -12.28
C ARG A 188 -14.22 6.21 -12.03
N THR A 189 -14.77 5.90 -10.85
CA THR A 189 -16.11 6.39 -10.48
C THR A 189 -16.17 7.91 -10.54
N ALA A 190 -15.16 8.62 -10.01
CA ALA A 190 -15.10 10.08 -10.05
C ALA A 190 -14.93 10.62 -11.48
N VAL A 191 -14.04 10.01 -12.28
CA VAL A 191 -13.83 10.42 -13.68
C VAL A 191 -15.12 10.26 -14.50
N PHE A 192 -15.78 9.10 -14.41
CA PHE A 192 -17.01 8.85 -15.15
C PHE A 192 -18.19 9.70 -14.64
N ALA A 193 -18.22 10.05 -13.36
CA ALA A 193 -19.21 10.99 -12.82
C ALA A 193 -19.06 12.39 -13.47
N SER A 194 -17.82 12.88 -13.60
CA SER A 194 -17.55 14.16 -14.28
C SER A 194 -17.89 14.12 -15.78
N LEU A 195 -17.79 12.95 -16.40
CA LEU A 195 -18.20 12.71 -17.79
C LEU A 195 -19.70 12.39 -17.93
N GLN A 196 -20.47 12.39 -16.84
CA GLN A 196 -21.91 12.08 -16.79
C GLN A 196 -22.27 10.68 -17.35
N LYS A 197 -21.31 9.74 -17.33
CA LYS A 197 -21.50 8.35 -17.77
C LYS A 197 -21.98 7.46 -16.61
N TYR A 198 -23.23 7.66 -16.18
CA TYR A 198 -23.75 7.09 -14.93
C TYR A 198 -23.80 5.56 -14.90
N ASP A 199 -23.90 4.87 -16.03
CA ASP A 199 -23.81 3.41 -16.07
C ASP A 199 -22.40 2.92 -15.68
N SER A 200 -21.36 3.59 -16.18
CA SER A 200 -19.97 3.33 -15.78
C SER A 200 -19.72 3.69 -14.32
N VAL A 201 -20.30 4.81 -13.85
CA VAL A 201 -20.25 5.21 -12.43
C VAL A 201 -20.80 4.08 -11.56
N ALA A 202 -22.00 3.57 -11.88
CA ALA A 202 -22.64 2.51 -11.09
C ALA A 202 -21.81 1.21 -11.11
N TYR A 203 -21.28 0.83 -12.26
CA TYR A 203 -20.45 -0.36 -12.39
C TYR A 203 -19.20 -0.29 -11.49
N TYR A 204 -18.41 0.79 -11.59
CA TYR A 204 -17.17 0.91 -10.83
C TYR A 204 -17.41 1.21 -9.35
N ALA A 205 -18.44 1.99 -9.00
CA ALA A 205 -18.80 2.23 -7.60
C ALA A 205 -19.22 0.93 -6.89
N LYS A 206 -20.08 0.11 -7.51
CA LYS A 206 -20.48 -1.21 -6.97
C LYS A 206 -19.28 -2.13 -6.83
N LYS A 207 -18.41 -2.20 -7.83
CA LYS A 207 -17.21 -3.02 -7.81
C LYS A 207 -16.27 -2.62 -6.67
N ALA A 208 -16.01 -1.32 -6.47
CA ALA A 208 -15.19 -0.85 -5.37
C ALA A 208 -15.85 -1.13 -4.01
N PHE A 209 -17.11 -0.76 -3.82
CA PHE A 209 -17.80 -0.84 -2.55
C PHE A 209 -17.99 -2.27 -2.06
N TYR A 210 -18.48 -3.18 -2.88
CA TYR A 210 -18.74 -4.56 -2.44
C TYR A 210 -17.48 -5.38 -2.15
N ASN A 211 -16.33 -4.96 -2.69
CA ASN A 211 -15.04 -5.56 -2.34
C ASN A 211 -14.42 -4.92 -1.08
N TRP A 212 -14.75 -3.66 -0.77
CA TRP A 212 -14.27 -2.99 0.44
C TRP A 212 -15.40 -2.22 1.15
N PRO A 213 -16.39 -2.91 1.75
CA PRO A 213 -17.61 -2.29 2.24
C PRO A 213 -17.44 -1.44 3.51
N ARG A 214 -16.24 -1.39 4.10
CA ARG A 214 -15.92 -0.52 5.24
C ARG A 214 -15.46 0.88 4.85
N ALA A 215 -15.15 1.12 3.57
CA ALA A 215 -14.67 2.40 3.09
C ALA A 215 -15.84 3.38 2.92
N THR A 216 -15.85 4.45 3.72
CA THR A 216 -16.90 5.47 3.68
C THR A 216 -17.00 6.15 2.32
N SER A 217 -15.85 6.44 1.70
CA SER A 217 -15.79 7.05 0.37
C SER A 217 -16.39 6.14 -0.72
N TYR A 218 -16.17 4.83 -0.63
CA TYR A 218 -16.76 3.88 -1.58
C TYR A 218 -18.27 3.73 -1.37
N TYR A 219 -18.70 3.74 -0.09
CA TYR A 219 -20.12 3.77 0.24
C TYR A 219 -20.82 5.02 -0.31
N LYS A 220 -20.24 6.21 -0.13
CA LYS A 220 -20.77 7.46 -0.72
C LYS A 220 -20.94 7.35 -2.23
N ASN A 221 -19.95 6.80 -2.91
CA ASN A 221 -19.98 6.65 -4.35
C ASN A 221 -21.08 5.70 -4.84
N VAL A 222 -21.31 4.57 -4.16
CA VAL A 222 -22.38 3.65 -4.57
C VAL A 222 -23.77 4.21 -4.30
N ILE A 223 -23.96 4.94 -3.19
CA ILE A 223 -25.22 5.66 -2.92
C ILE A 223 -25.48 6.72 -3.99
N PHE A 224 -24.47 7.55 -4.30
CA PHE A 224 -24.57 8.55 -5.37
C PHE A 224 -24.93 7.91 -6.71
N ALA A 225 -24.24 6.85 -7.10
CA ALA A 225 -24.49 6.16 -8.37
C ALA A 225 -25.91 5.60 -8.44
N ALA A 226 -26.37 4.94 -7.36
CA ALA A 226 -27.71 4.37 -7.28
C ALA A 226 -28.79 5.47 -7.31
N ALA A 227 -28.54 6.59 -6.64
CA ALA A 227 -29.47 7.73 -6.67
C ALA A 227 -29.60 8.32 -8.09
N LYS A 228 -28.51 8.48 -8.84
CA LYS A 228 -28.53 8.93 -10.24
C LYS A 228 -29.29 7.96 -11.17
N GLN A 229 -29.26 6.66 -10.86
CA GLN A 229 -30.04 5.63 -11.58
C GLN A 229 -31.46 5.45 -11.04
N LYS A 230 -31.84 6.17 -9.98
CA LYS A 230 -33.14 6.04 -9.27
C LYS A 230 -33.36 4.63 -8.72
N ASP A 231 -32.26 3.91 -8.36
CA ASP A 231 -32.29 2.54 -7.88
C ASP A 231 -32.35 2.52 -6.33
N THR A 232 -33.57 2.61 -5.79
CA THR A 232 -33.82 2.57 -4.34
C THR A 232 -33.46 1.23 -3.70
N ILE A 233 -33.53 0.15 -4.48
CA ILE A 233 -33.17 -1.20 -4.00
C ILE A 233 -31.66 -1.27 -3.74
N GLU A 234 -30.87 -0.72 -4.67
CA GLU A 234 -29.42 -0.67 -4.49
C GLU A 234 -29.02 0.25 -3.33
N ILE A 235 -29.69 1.42 -3.17
CA ILE A 235 -29.45 2.31 -2.03
C ILE A 235 -29.67 1.56 -0.72
N GLN A 236 -30.79 0.86 -0.56
CA GLN A 236 -31.10 0.08 0.63
C GLN A 236 -30.11 -1.05 0.87
N LYS A 237 -29.74 -1.75 -0.19
CA LYS A 237 -28.76 -2.85 -0.12
C LYS A 237 -27.38 -2.35 0.33
N ALA A 238 -26.90 -1.27 -0.27
CA ALA A 238 -25.61 -0.67 0.08
C ALA A 238 -25.61 -0.17 1.53
N PHE A 239 -26.70 0.46 2.00
CA PHE A 239 -26.87 0.85 3.39
C PHE A 239 -26.79 -0.35 4.33
N ASN A 240 -27.53 -1.41 4.08
CA ASN A 240 -27.55 -2.60 4.94
C ASN A 240 -26.15 -3.23 5.04
N VAL A 241 -25.42 -3.31 3.93
CA VAL A 241 -24.05 -3.84 3.90
C VAL A 241 -23.10 -2.93 4.67
N TYR A 242 -23.11 -1.62 4.42
CA TYR A 242 -22.20 -0.69 5.09
C TYR A 242 -22.50 -0.63 6.60
N ASN A 243 -23.78 -0.49 6.99
CA ASN A 243 -24.21 -0.38 8.38
C ASN A 243 -23.90 -1.65 9.21
N LYS A 244 -23.88 -2.83 8.58
CA LYS A 244 -23.43 -4.07 9.23
C LYS A 244 -21.98 -4.00 9.70
N TYR A 245 -21.10 -3.38 8.91
CA TYR A 245 -19.65 -3.31 9.20
C TYR A 245 -19.24 -2.04 9.94
N ARG A 246 -19.99 -0.95 9.75
CA ARG A 246 -19.70 0.37 10.31
C ARG A 246 -20.97 1.14 10.64
N PRO A 247 -21.72 0.69 11.66
CA PRO A 247 -22.93 1.38 12.09
C PRO A 247 -22.58 2.78 12.58
N SER A 248 -23.22 3.81 12.01
CA SER A 248 -22.91 5.21 12.31
C SER A 248 -24.02 6.14 11.79
N GLY A 249 -24.12 7.35 12.37
CA GLY A 249 -24.98 8.40 11.84
C GLY A 249 -24.63 8.77 10.40
N GLU A 250 -23.34 8.72 10.01
CA GLU A 250 -22.92 8.92 8.63
C GLU A 250 -23.51 7.88 7.66
N ALA A 251 -23.65 6.61 8.09
CA ALA A 251 -24.31 5.58 7.29
C ALA A 251 -25.76 5.95 6.99
N TRP A 252 -26.49 6.41 7.98
CA TRP A 252 -27.86 6.87 7.84
C TRP A 252 -27.96 8.15 7.03
N ASN A 253 -27.04 9.08 7.26
CA ASN A 253 -27.02 10.35 6.53
C ASN A 253 -26.91 10.13 5.02
N GLN A 254 -25.97 9.30 4.56
CA GLN A 254 -25.79 9.00 3.15
C GLN A 254 -27.00 8.23 2.57
N TYR A 255 -27.55 7.31 3.33
CA TYR A 255 -28.76 6.59 2.93
C TYR A 255 -29.96 7.53 2.71
N LEU A 256 -30.21 8.41 3.67
CA LEU A 256 -31.30 9.39 3.60
C LEU A 256 -31.13 10.37 2.43
N LEU A 257 -29.90 10.87 2.22
CA LEU A 257 -29.59 11.74 1.07
C LEU A 257 -29.85 11.05 -0.26
N GLY A 258 -29.43 9.79 -0.41
CA GLY A 258 -29.68 9.01 -1.62
C GLY A 258 -31.18 8.78 -1.87
N MET A 259 -31.94 8.43 -0.82
CA MET A 259 -33.39 8.25 -0.93
C MET A 259 -34.13 9.55 -1.22
N TYR A 260 -33.70 10.65 -0.58
CA TYR A 260 -34.24 12.00 -0.82
C TYR A 260 -34.10 12.43 -2.29
N GLU A 261 -32.90 12.23 -2.87
CA GLU A 261 -32.64 12.57 -4.28
C GLU A 261 -33.57 11.78 -5.23
N VAL A 262 -33.79 10.48 -4.96
CA VAL A 262 -34.66 9.64 -5.80
C VAL A 262 -36.16 10.02 -5.67
N LYS A 263 -36.60 10.35 -4.47
CA LYS A 263 -38.00 10.60 -4.13
C LYS A 263 -38.40 12.06 -4.21
N ASN A 264 -37.50 12.95 -4.62
CA ASN A 264 -37.68 14.42 -4.70
C ASN A 264 -38.19 15.03 -3.37
N GLY A 265 -37.80 14.48 -2.23
CA GLY A 265 -38.13 15.01 -0.92
C GLY A 265 -39.57 14.85 -0.45
N THR A 266 -40.45 14.23 -1.19
CA THR A 266 -41.90 14.24 -0.93
C THR A 266 -42.44 12.97 -0.28
N ASP A 267 -41.58 11.99 0.04
CA ASP A 267 -42.00 10.70 0.60
C ASP A 267 -42.14 10.78 2.12
N PRO A 268 -43.36 10.66 2.70
CA PRO A 268 -43.56 10.65 4.14
C PRO A 268 -42.73 9.58 4.86
N HIS A 269 -42.39 8.51 4.18
CA HIS A 269 -41.51 7.46 4.73
C HIS A 269 -40.11 7.97 5.05
N LEU A 270 -39.59 8.95 4.31
CA LEU A 270 -38.28 9.57 4.60
C LEU A 270 -38.27 10.23 5.98
N ILE A 271 -39.36 10.88 6.38
CA ILE A 271 -39.47 11.53 7.68
C ILE A 271 -39.39 10.48 8.79
N SER A 272 -40.09 9.35 8.65
CA SER A 272 -40.02 8.27 9.63
C SER A 272 -38.65 7.61 9.72
N LEU A 273 -37.94 7.49 8.61
CA LEU A 273 -36.56 6.99 8.57
C LEU A 273 -35.59 7.98 9.23
N LEU A 274 -35.76 9.27 8.98
CA LEU A 274 -34.96 10.31 9.63
C LEU A 274 -35.20 10.34 11.15
N ASP A 275 -36.46 10.24 11.63
CA ASP A 275 -36.75 10.15 13.04
C ASP A 275 -36.09 8.90 13.70
N SER A 276 -36.14 7.77 13.01
CA SER A 276 -35.47 6.55 13.45
C SER A 276 -33.96 6.71 13.53
N ALA A 277 -33.32 7.40 12.53
CA ALA A 277 -31.90 7.68 12.54
C ALA A 277 -31.49 8.60 13.71
N ILE A 278 -32.26 9.65 13.96
CA ILE A 278 -32.03 10.61 15.06
C ILE A 278 -32.16 9.93 16.43
N ARG A 279 -33.14 9.09 16.59
CA ARG A 279 -33.31 8.32 17.86
C ARG A 279 -32.13 7.36 18.09
N THR A 280 -31.57 6.80 17.01
CA THR A 280 -30.43 5.88 17.10
C THR A 280 -29.12 6.62 17.35
N TYR A 281 -28.95 7.81 16.76
CA TYR A 281 -27.73 8.63 16.83
C TYR A 281 -28.04 10.08 17.23
N PRO A 282 -28.50 10.34 18.45
CA PRO A 282 -28.98 11.66 18.87
C PRO A 282 -27.90 12.76 18.93
N SER A 283 -26.63 12.38 18.99
CA SER A 283 -25.50 13.31 19.01
C SER A 283 -24.92 13.63 17.63
N ASP A 284 -25.45 13.05 16.55
CA ASP A 284 -24.91 13.27 15.20
C ASP A 284 -25.51 14.53 14.56
N SER A 285 -24.71 15.63 14.58
CA SER A 285 -25.13 16.92 14.05
C SER A 285 -25.41 16.93 12.54
N ALA A 286 -24.88 15.98 11.78
CA ALA A 286 -25.12 15.90 10.34
C ALA A 286 -26.54 15.44 10.03
N LEU A 287 -27.10 14.52 10.83
CA LEU A 287 -28.49 14.11 10.72
C LEU A 287 -29.46 15.28 10.99
N PHE A 288 -29.15 16.14 11.98
CA PHE A 288 -29.99 17.29 12.30
C PHE A 288 -29.96 18.36 11.20
N LYS A 289 -28.83 18.59 10.53
CA LYS A 289 -28.74 19.55 9.43
C LYS A 289 -29.60 19.16 8.23
N ASN A 290 -29.80 17.87 8.00
CA ASN A 290 -30.61 17.38 6.90
C ASN A 290 -32.13 17.61 7.12
N ILE A 291 -32.58 17.70 8.39
CA ILE A 291 -33.98 18.04 8.71
C ILE A 291 -34.36 19.42 8.12
N ILE A 292 -33.42 20.37 8.11
CA ILE A 292 -33.67 21.74 7.63
C ILE A 292 -33.84 21.76 6.12
N ASN A 293 -33.39 20.75 5.41
CA ASN A 293 -33.42 20.65 3.95
C ASN A 293 -34.52 19.70 3.41
N ILE A 294 -35.25 19.02 4.29
CA ILE A 294 -36.43 18.20 4.00
C ILE A 294 -37.70 18.92 4.40
#